data_fac0d7285b22d661d4068eb6a6859780
#
_entry.id   fac0d7285b22d661d4068eb6a6859780
#
_cell.length_a   1.000
_cell.length_b   1.000
_cell.length_c   1.000
_cell.angle_alpha   90.00
_cell.angle_beta   90.00
_cell.angle_gamma   90.00
#
_symmetry.space_group_name_H-M   'P 1'
#
loop_
_entity.id
_entity.type
_entity.pdbx_description
1 polymer ?
#
loop_
_entity_poly.entity_id
_entity_poly.type
_entity_poly.pdbx_seq_one_letter_code
_entity_poly.pdbx_strand_id
1 'polypeptide(L)'
;MVVPGIYVQEQQYNLNSLKIDNRCLSGFAGITECGPINTPVEIRSFDEFLKVFGGFDTAGILPCSIYNYFRCGGKECVVVRIADEKTAACAKLKIKQNRGKIEFEASSPGHWGNYISASIWKEDEKYFSVSLTYQAKTENFIHLSCDKNDERYIVTYINARSSLCKVKVKGFATVPAPVFMRNFSSGNDGIADLKAGNYIGYYNGLNDYAGIGCFESFDDISLIAVPDICWLKKPEDMQTVQMALIAQAERFPNRFAILDVPEQLDIIGAANWVKRMTSSFAAAYYP
;
A
#
# COMPACT_ATOMS: atom_id res chain seq x y z
N MET A 1 35.21 17.21 60.00
CA MET A 1 34.19 18.10 60.60
C MET A 1 33.52 18.80 59.41
N VAL A 2 32.31 18.45 59.11
CA VAL A 2 31.57 19.08 57.97
C VAL A 2 30.89 20.31 58.56
N VAL A 3 31.21 21.46 57.99
CA VAL A 3 30.62 22.74 58.45
C VAL A 3 29.21 22.82 57.81
N PRO A 4 28.17 23.20 58.60
CA PRO A 4 26.86 23.40 58.02
C PRO A 4 26.87 24.52 56.97
N GLY A 5 26.50 24.19 55.72
CA GLY A 5 26.45 25.13 54.60
C GLY A 5 25.60 24.55 53.48
N ILE A 6 25.13 25.40 52.57
CA ILE A 6 24.42 24.99 51.35
C ILE A 6 25.49 24.64 50.31
N TYR A 7 25.58 23.37 49.97
CA TYR A 7 26.48 22.90 48.92
C TYR A 7 25.65 22.79 47.64
N VAL A 8 25.91 23.66 46.66
CA VAL A 8 25.32 23.57 45.30
C VAL A 8 26.25 22.70 44.47
N GLN A 9 25.81 21.51 44.15
CA GLN A 9 26.51 20.64 43.23
C GLN A 9 25.86 20.84 41.85
N GLU A 10 26.52 21.58 40.96
CA GLU A 10 26.13 21.62 39.55
C GLU A 10 26.44 20.27 38.91
N GLN A 11 25.43 19.46 38.68
CA GLN A 11 25.54 18.38 37.74
C GLN A 11 25.41 18.98 36.32
N GLN A 12 26.53 19.05 35.60
CA GLN A 12 26.47 19.20 34.15
C GLN A 12 25.80 17.95 33.61
N TYR A 13 24.50 18.02 33.41
CA TYR A 13 23.88 17.13 32.45
C TYR A 13 24.50 17.50 31.10
N ASN A 14 25.38 16.63 30.60
CA ASN A 14 25.66 16.59 29.17
C ASN A 14 24.32 16.38 28.51
N LEU A 15 23.71 17.46 28.07
CA LEU A 15 22.72 17.47 26.99
C LEU A 15 23.48 17.00 25.75
N ASN A 16 23.91 15.71 25.77
CA ASN A 16 24.31 15.02 24.56
C ASN A 16 23.14 15.15 23.63
N SER A 17 23.25 16.21 22.83
CA SER A 17 22.48 16.41 21.63
C SER A 17 21.16 15.61 21.66
N LEU A 18 20.08 16.26 22.08
CA LEU A 18 18.82 15.95 21.49
C LEU A 18 19.13 15.91 19.98
N LYS A 19 19.39 14.71 19.45
CA LYS A 19 19.31 14.49 18.03
C LYS A 19 17.86 14.82 17.71
N ILE A 20 17.65 16.07 17.33
CA ILE A 20 16.42 16.44 16.64
C ILE A 20 16.46 15.54 15.43
N ASP A 21 15.73 14.44 15.50
CA ASP A 21 15.53 13.58 14.35
C ASP A 21 14.69 14.42 13.39
N ASN A 22 15.38 15.08 12.47
CA ASN A 22 14.78 15.93 11.43
C ASN A 22 14.09 15.04 10.35
N ARG A 23 13.64 13.86 10.72
CA ARG A 23 12.79 13.04 9.88
C ARG A 23 11.43 13.72 9.78
N CYS A 24 11.17 14.33 8.65
CA CYS A 24 9.83 14.74 8.26
C CYS A 24 9.19 13.56 7.51
N LEU A 25 8.74 12.54 8.24
CA LEU A 25 8.02 11.42 7.65
C LEU A 25 6.59 11.85 7.31
N SER A 26 6.17 11.57 6.10
CA SER A 26 4.80 11.90 5.65
C SER A 26 3.99 10.63 5.45
N GLY A 27 2.74 10.62 5.91
CA GLY A 27 1.79 9.52 5.72
C GLY A 27 0.81 9.85 4.60
N PHE A 28 0.69 8.96 3.62
CA PHE A 28 -0.26 9.06 2.52
C PHE A 28 -1.15 7.83 2.46
N ALA A 29 -2.46 8.01 2.42
CA ALA A 29 -3.40 6.93 2.22
C ALA A 29 -4.24 7.17 0.96
N GLY A 30 -4.46 6.11 0.17
CA GLY A 30 -5.24 6.26 -1.05
C GLY A 30 -5.22 5.02 -1.96
N ILE A 31 -5.66 5.22 -3.19
CA ILE A 31 -5.82 4.19 -4.21
C ILE A 31 -4.51 4.01 -4.98
N THR A 32 -4.12 2.77 -5.19
CA THR A 32 -2.94 2.39 -5.98
C THR A 32 -3.28 1.24 -6.92
N GLU A 33 -2.48 1.06 -7.98
CA GLU A 33 -2.66 0.01 -8.98
C GLU A 33 -2.56 -1.40 -8.36
N CYS A 34 -1.57 -1.61 -7.52
CA CYS A 34 -1.30 -2.89 -6.86
C CYS A 34 -0.78 -2.67 -5.43
N GLY A 35 -0.28 -3.72 -4.80
CA GLY A 35 0.31 -3.68 -3.47
C GLY A 35 -0.61 -4.16 -2.34
N PRO A 36 -0.10 -4.24 -1.12
CA PRO A 36 -0.85 -4.72 0.03
C PRO A 36 -1.91 -3.68 0.46
N ILE A 37 -3.12 -4.15 0.76
CA ILE A 37 -4.22 -3.32 1.25
C ILE A 37 -4.06 -3.15 2.76
N ASN A 38 -4.41 -1.96 3.28
CA ASN A 38 -4.39 -1.61 4.72
C ASN A 38 -3.07 -1.96 5.43
N THR A 39 -1.97 -2.00 4.68
CA THR A 39 -0.64 -2.31 5.23
C THR A 39 0.26 -1.10 4.98
N PRO A 40 0.76 -0.46 6.02
CA PRO A 40 1.66 0.68 5.85
C PRO A 40 3.02 0.21 5.33
N VAL A 41 3.52 0.87 4.30
CA VAL A 41 4.82 0.59 3.69
C VAL A 41 5.63 1.87 3.64
N GLU A 42 6.85 1.83 4.19
CA GLU A 42 7.81 2.92 4.06
C GLU A 42 8.40 2.93 2.65
N ILE A 43 8.41 4.10 2.04
CA ILE A 43 8.87 4.34 0.68
C ILE A 43 9.89 5.48 0.68
N ARG A 44 11.07 5.25 0.10
CA ARG A 44 12.20 6.18 0.07
C ARG A 44 12.48 6.80 -1.29
N SER A 45 11.77 6.34 -2.31
CA SER A 45 11.86 6.89 -3.67
C SER A 45 10.60 6.57 -4.46
N PHE A 46 10.36 7.33 -5.53
CA PHE A 46 9.27 7.02 -6.44
C PHE A 46 9.47 5.67 -7.17
N ASP A 47 10.72 5.29 -7.45
CA ASP A 47 11.02 3.98 -8.04
C ASP A 47 10.67 2.82 -7.10
N GLU A 48 10.82 3.01 -5.79
CA GLU A 48 10.37 2.04 -4.79
C GLU A 48 8.84 1.96 -4.72
N PHE A 49 8.17 3.12 -4.81
CA PHE A 49 6.71 3.19 -4.91
C PHE A 49 6.21 2.39 -6.13
N LEU A 50 6.80 2.60 -7.30
CA LEU A 50 6.45 1.87 -8.53
C LEU A 50 6.58 0.34 -8.38
N LYS A 51 7.60 -0.12 -7.67
CA LYS A 51 7.82 -1.56 -7.43
C LYS A 51 6.78 -2.19 -6.52
N VAL A 52 6.26 -1.44 -5.53
CA VAL A 52 5.33 -1.95 -4.51
C VAL A 52 3.89 -1.71 -4.90
N PHE A 53 3.58 -0.50 -5.37
CA PHE A 53 2.21 0.00 -5.55
C PHE A 53 1.81 0.18 -7.02
N GLY A 54 2.72 -0.05 -7.95
CA GLY A 54 2.48 0.15 -9.38
C GLY A 54 2.60 1.61 -9.81
N GLY A 55 2.12 1.89 -11.01
CA GLY A 55 2.25 3.19 -11.66
C GLY A 55 0.99 4.06 -11.55
N PHE A 56 0.74 4.77 -12.66
CA PHE A 56 -0.38 5.71 -12.78
C PHE A 56 -1.66 5.08 -13.38
N ASP A 57 -1.61 3.78 -13.69
CA ASP A 57 -2.77 3.06 -14.24
C ASP A 57 -3.76 2.67 -13.13
N THR A 58 -4.33 3.70 -12.52
CA THR A 58 -5.26 3.59 -11.40
C THR A 58 -6.28 4.73 -11.45
N ALA A 59 -7.42 4.53 -10.81
CA ALA A 59 -8.44 5.59 -10.67
C ALA A 59 -8.08 6.66 -9.63
N GLY A 60 -7.06 6.42 -8.79
CA GLY A 60 -6.65 7.34 -7.74
C GLY A 60 -5.61 8.36 -8.18
N ILE A 61 -5.51 9.46 -7.45
CA ILE A 61 -4.48 10.50 -7.65
C ILE A 61 -3.28 10.33 -6.71
N LEU A 62 -3.33 9.37 -5.78
CA LEU A 62 -2.24 9.12 -4.84
C LEU A 62 -0.87 8.93 -5.55
N PRO A 63 -0.73 8.16 -6.66
CA PRO A 63 0.56 8.02 -7.34
C PRO A 63 1.13 9.37 -7.83
N CYS A 64 0.27 10.27 -8.32
CA CYS A 64 0.67 11.62 -8.71
C CYS A 64 1.14 12.46 -7.52
N SER A 65 0.46 12.32 -6.39
CA SER A 65 0.82 13.01 -5.14
C SER A 65 2.19 12.54 -4.62
N ILE A 66 2.44 11.23 -4.62
CA ILE A 66 3.73 10.63 -4.22
C ILE A 66 4.85 11.04 -5.20
N TYR A 67 4.59 11.02 -6.51
CA TYR A 67 5.54 11.51 -7.51
C TYR A 67 5.96 12.96 -7.24
N ASN A 68 4.98 13.85 -7.04
CA ASN A 68 5.24 15.25 -6.74
C ASN A 68 5.94 15.43 -5.39
N TYR A 69 5.58 14.65 -4.36
CA TYR A 69 6.24 14.66 -3.06
C TYR A 69 7.75 14.43 -3.20
N PHE A 70 8.17 13.37 -3.88
CA PHE A 70 9.60 13.08 -4.09
C PHE A 70 10.26 14.11 -5.01
N ARG A 71 9.56 14.57 -6.05
CA ARG A 71 10.06 15.61 -6.98
C ARG A 71 10.33 16.95 -6.28
N CYS A 72 9.52 17.28 -5.27
CA CYS A 72 9.67 18.48 -4.46
C CYS A 72 10.67 18.34 -3.30
N GLY A 73 11.40 17.23 -3.21
CA GLY A 73 12.46 17.02 -2.22
C GLY A 73 12.06 16.20 -1.00
N GLY A 74 10.88 15.58 -1.02
CA GLY A 74 10.48 14.57 -0.03
C GLY A 74 11.49 13.42 -0.02
N LYS A 75 11.82 12.91 1.16
CA LYS A 75 12.86 11.87 1.33
C LYS A 75 12.29 10.51 1.64
N GLU A 76 11.24 10.46 2.42
CA GLU A 76 10.65 9.24 2.94
C GLU A 76 9.17 9.46 3.26
N CYS A 77 8.33 8.49 2.94
CA CYS A 77 6.91 8.53 3.31
C CYS A 77 6.37 7.14 3.63
N VAL A 78 5.31 7.08 4.40
CA VAL A 78 4.52 5.86 4.63
C VAL A 78 3.31 5.91 3.72
N VAL A 79 3.13 4.85 2.94
CA VAL A 79 1.99 4.73 2.02
C VAL A 79 1.08 3.60 2.49
N VAL A 80 -0.23 3.87 2.53
CA VAL A 80 -1.28 2.90 2.85
C VAL A 80 -2.24 2.82 1.67
N ARG A 81 -2.33 1.64 1.05
CA ARG A 81 -3.30 1.38 0.00
C ARG A 81 -4.69 1.19 0.60
N ILE A 82 -5.67 1.94 0.09
CA ILE A 82 -7.07 1.85 0.49
C ILE A 82 -7.86 1.07 -0.57
N ALA A 83 -8.58 0.04 -0.12
CA ALA A 83 -9.53 -0.73 -0.90
C ALA A 83 -10.57 -1.39 0.02
N ASP A 84 -11.71 -1.77 -0.51
CA ASP A 84 -12.65 -2.63 0.21
C ASP A 84 -12.18 -4.09 0.11
N GLU A 85 -11.69 -4.64 1.20
CA GLU A 85 -11.16 -6.01 1.29
C GLU A 85 -12.20 -7.09 0.93
N LYS A 86 -13.50 -6.76 1.04
CA LYS A 86 -14.58 -7.71 0.72
C LYS A 86 -14.75 -7.89 -0.79
N THR A 87 -14.44 -6.86 -1.56
CA THR A 87 -14.61 -6.84 -3.01
C THR A 87 -13.29 -6.92 -3.76
N ALA A 88 -12.19 -6.52 -3.12
CA ALA A 88 -10.84 -6.67 -3.68
C ALA A 88 -10.47 -8.14 -3.89
N ALA A 89 -9.90 -8.47 -5.04
CA ALA A 89 -9.57 -9.84 -5.38
C ALA A 89 -8.28 -9.93 -6.21
N CYS A 90 -7.46 -10.94 -5.92
CA CYS A 90 -6.32 -11.29 -6.77
C CYS A 90 -6.80 -12.00 -8.03
N ALA A 91 -6.25 -11.61 -9.19
CA ALA A 91 -6.45 -12.33 -10.44
C ALA A 91 -5.83 -13.73 -10.36
N LYS A 92 -6.46 -14.71 -11.02
CA LYS A 92 -6.06 -16.12 -10.96
C LYS A 92 -6.00 -16.75 -12.33
N LEU A 93 -5.04 -17.65 -12.51
CA LEU A 93 -4.99 -18.58 -13.62
C LEU A 93 -4.99 -20.00 -13.06
N LYS A 94 -5.96 -20.80 -13.48
CA LYS A 94 -6.12 -22.20 -13.06
C LYS A 94 -5.82 -23.16 -14.20
N ILE A 95 -4.81 -23.99 -14.03
CA ILE A 95 -4.46 -25.08 -14.92
C ILE A 95 -5.01 -26.37 -14.33
N LYS A 96 -6.14 -26.82 -14.87
CA LYS A 96 -6.81 -28.06 -14.45
C LYS A 96 -6.08 -29.27 -14.99
N GLN A 97 -5.99 -30.33 -14.21
CA GLN A 97 -5.44 -31.63 -14.54
C GLN A 97 -6.37 -32.76 -14.02
N ASN A 98 -6.17 -33.99 -14.47
CA ASN A 98 -7.09 -35.10 -14.13
C ASN A 98 -7.25 -35.34 -12.61
N ARG A 99 -6.17 -35.19 -11.82
CA ARG A 99 -6.15 -35.49 -10.37
C ARG A 99 -5.76 -34.29 -9.52
N GLY A 100 -5.62 -33.10 -10.13
CA GLY A 100 -5.21 -31.90 -9.39
C GLY A 100 -5.34 -30.65 -10.23
N LYS A 101 -4.82 -29.55 -9.67
CA LYS A 101 -4.72 -28.27 -10.38
C LYS A 101 -3.51 -27.48 -9.88
N ILE A 102 -2.94 -26.70 -10.78
CA ILE A 102 -1.98 -25.66 -10.48
C ILE A 102 -2.74 -24.32 -10.56
N GLU A 103 -2.68 -23.53 -9.51
CA GLU A 103 -3.33 -22.24 -9.42
C GLU A 103 -2.26 -21.15 -9.24
N PHE A 104 -2.17 -20.25 -10.20
CA PHE A 104 -1.40 -19.02 -10.13
C PHE A 104 -2.32 -17.92 -9.63
N GLU A 105 -1.88 -17.14 -8.68
CA GLU A 105 -2.62 -16.04 -8.06
C GLU A 105 -1.74 -14.79 -8.08
N ALA A 106 -2.23 -13.66 -8.59
CA ALA A 106 -1.49 -12.40 -8.59
C ALA A 106 -1.01 -12.05 -7.18
N SER A 107 0.17 -11.43 -7.06
CA SER A 107 0.84 -11.16 -5.77
C SER A 107 0.06 -10.22 -4.86
N SER A 108 -0.84 -9.40 -5.41
CA SER A 108 -1.74 -8.53 -4.67
C SER A 108 -3.10 -8.41 -5.37
N PRO A 109 -4.17 -8.04 -4.66
CA PRO A 109 -5.45 -7.75 -5.27
C PRO A 109 -5.35 -6.60 -6.27
N GLY A 110 -6.20 -6.66 -7.30
CA GLY A 110 -6.29 -5.56 -8.25
C GLY A 110 -6.59 -6.01 -9.67
N HIS A 111 -7.11 -5.07 -10.44
CA HIS A 111 -7.40 -5.28 -11.87
C HIS A 111 -6.13 -5.54 -12.69
N TRP A 112 -4.99 -4.96 -12.25
CA TRP A 112 -3.67 -5.14 -12.85
C TRP A 112 -3.32 -6.61 -13.09
N GLY A 113 -3.68 -7.48 -12.15
CA GLY A 113 -3.41 -8.91 -12.23
C GLY A 113 -4.07 -9.60 -13.43
N ASN A 114 -5.16 -9.05 -13.98
CA ASN A 114 -5.81 -9.59 -15.17
C ASN A 114 -4.95 -9.44 -16.44
N TYR A 115 -3.98 -8.55 -16.42
CA TYR A 115 -3.02 -8.33 -17.51
C TYR A 115 -1.75 -9.18 -17.39
N ILE A 116 -1.60 -9.94 -16.30
CA ILE A 116 -0.53 -10.94 -16.21
C ILE A 116 -0.86 -12.07 -17.18
N SER A 117 0.07 -12.38 -18.07
CA SER A 117 0.00 -13.55 -18.95
C SER A 117 1.01 -14.61 -18.53
N ALA A 118 0.62 -15.87 -18.65
CA ALA A 118 1.49 -17.01 -18.41
C ALA A 118 1.64 -17.86 -19.66
N SER A 119 2.86 -18.28 -19.94
CA SER A 119 3.17 -19.32 -20.92
C SER A 119 3.86 -20.48 -20.22
N ILE A 120 3.50 -21.70 -20.58
CA ILE A 120 4.01 -22.93 -19.98
C ILE A 120 4.48 -23.85 -21.10
N TRP A 121 5.70 -24.36 -21.00
CA TRP A 121 6.28 -25.31 -21.93
C TRP A 121 6.67 -26.60 -21.22
N LYS A 122 6.32 -27.73 -21.78
CA LYS A 122 6.82 -29.02 -21.34
C LYS A 122 8.25 -29.18 -21.84
N GLU A 123 9.20 -29.49 -20.98
CA GLU A 123 10.58 -29.82 -21.34
C GLU A 123 10.72 -31.34 -21.54
N ASP A 124 10.28 -32.11 -20.55
CA ASP A 124 10.27 -33.57 -20.58
C ASP A 124 9.10 -34.13 -19.75
N GLU A 125 9.15 -35.41 -19.36
CA GLU A 125 8.09 -36.05 -18.56
C GLU A 125 8.04 -35.58 -17.10
N LYS A 126 9.11 -34.94 -16.59
CA LYS A 126 9.24 -34.51 -15.21
C LYS A 126 9.28 -33.00 -15.07
N TYR A 127 9.84 -32.30 -16.07
CA TYR A 127 10.15 -30.88 -15.99
C TYR A 127 9.42 -30.03 -17.03
N PHE A 128 9.19 -28.78 -16.65
CA PHE A 128 8.56 -27.76 -17.50
C PHE A 128 9.04 -26.37 -17.15
N SER A 129 8.80 -25.42 -18.03
CA SER A 129 9.14 -24.01 -17.83
C SER A 129 7.88 -23.14 -17.79
N VAL A 130 7.96 -22.04 -17.03
CA VAL A 130 6.91 -21.03 -16.93
C VAL A 130 7.50 -19.66 -17.20
N SER A 131 6.86 -18.87 -18.07
CA SER A 131 7.13 -17.45 -18.24
C SER A 131 5.89 -16.66 -17.82
N LEU A 132 6.11 -15.65 -16.99
CA LEU A 132 5.08 -14.70 -16.56
C LEU A 132 5.42 -13.34 -17.12
N THR A 133 4.48 -12.68 -17.76
CA THR A 133 4.69 -11.34 -18.35
C THR A 133 3.61 -10.38 -17.88
N TYR A 134 4.04 -9.21 -17.44
CA TYR A 134 3.17 -8.08 -17.13
C TYR A 134 3.83 -6.80 -17.64
N GLN A 135 3.17 -6.08 -18.55
CA GLN A 135 3.74 -4.92 -19.24
C GLN A 135 5.14 -5.25 -19.83
N ALA A 136 6.17 -4.48 -19.50
CA ALA A 136 7.55 -4.72 -19.92
C ALA A 136 8.30 -5.74 -19.06
N LYS A 137 7.72 -6.23 -17.97
CA LYS A 137 8.36 -7.16 -17.03
C LYS A 137 8.07 -8.60 -17.41
N THR A 138 9.13 -9.40 -17.59
CA THR A 138 9.02 -10.84 -17.81
C THR A 138 9.86 -11.60 -16.78
N GLU A 139 9.25 -12.58 -16.14
CA GLU A 139 9.89 -13.49 -15.21
C GLU A 139 9.90 -14.90 -15.81
N ASN A 140 11.08 -15.49 -15.97
CA ASN A 140 11.25 -16.82 -16.55
C ASN A 140 11.73 -17.82 -15.50
N PHE A 141 11.01 -18.92 -15.37
CA PHE A 141 11.29 -20.01 -14.45
C PHE A 141 11.43 -21.29 -15.26
N ILE A 142 12.63 -21.83 -15.33
CA ILE A 142 12.98 -23.02 -16.11
C ILE A 142 13.15 -24.23 -15.21
N HIS A 143 12.96 -25.41 -15.76
CA HIS A 143 13.23 -26.69 -15.12
C HIS A 143 12.44 -26.87 -13.82
N LEU A 144 11.14 -26.53 -13.85
CA LEU A 144 10.23 -26.68 -12.71
C LEU A 144 9.66 -28.09 -12.63
N SER A 145 9.43 -28.57 -11.41
CA SER A 145 8.84 -29.88 -11.12
C SER A 145 7.53 -29.73 -10.34
N CYS A 146 6.62 -30.70 -10.50
CA CYS A 146 5.46 -30.86 -9.63
C CYS A 146 5.74 -31.75 -8.40
N ASP A 147 6.90 -32.37 -8.31
CA ASP A 147 7.30 -33.19 -7.16
C ASP A 147 7.71 -32.30 -5.99
N LYS A 148 7.06 -32.51 -4.84
CA LYS A 148 7.33 -31.74 -3.61
C LYS A 148 8.74 -31.91 -3.04
N ASN A 149 9.38 -33.02 -3.36
CA ASN A 149 10.73 -33.37 -2.90
C ASN A 149 11.83 -32.83 -3.83
N ASP A 150 11.46 -32.25 -4.96
CA ASP A 150 12.39 -31.65 -5.91
C ASP A 150 12.74 -30.20 -5.50
N GLU A 151 14.02 -29.83 -5.58
CA GLU A 151 14.50 -28.46 -5.31
C GLU A 151 13.83 -27.42 -6.21
N ARG A 152 13.39 -27.84 -7.40
CA ARG A 152 12.68 -27.04 -8.40
C ARG A 152 11.16 -27.17 -8.28
N TYR A 153 10.65 -27.58 -7.12
CA TYR A 153 9.21 -27.65 -6.90
C TYR A 153 8.56 -26.30 -7.18
N ILE A 154 7.60 -26.28 -8.11
CA ILE A 154 6.99 -25.05 -8.63
C ILE A 154 6.51 -24.08 -7.54
N VAL A 155 5.92 -24.60 -6.44
CA VAL A 155 5.36 -23.77 -5.37
C VAL A 155 6.47 -23.04 -4.62
N THR A 156 7.46 -23.76 -4.12
CA THR A 156 8.57 -23.15 -3.36
C THR A 156 9.41 -22.26 -4.25
N TYR A 157 9.69 -22.72 -5.47
CA TYR A 157 10.59 -22.02 -6.38
C TYR A 157 10.02 -20.70 -6.88
N ILE A 158 8.77 -20.67 -7.37
CA ILE A 158 8.12 -19.42 -7.84
C ILE A 158 7.79 -18.51 -6.67
N ASN A 159 7.22 -19.04 -5.57
CA ASN A 159 6.80 -18.21 -4.43
C ASN A 159 7.96 -17.47 -3.75
N ALA A 160 9.18 -18.00 -3.86
CA ALA A 160 10.38 -17.35 -3.32
C ALA A 160 10.96 -16.27 -4.27
N ARG A 161 10.64 -16.29 -5.57
CA ARG A 161 11.34 -15.50 -6.59
C ARG A 161 10.43 -14.59 -7.40
N SER A 162 9.17 -14.95 -7.58
CA SER A 162 8.23 -14.13 -8.36
C SER A 162 7.71 -12.96 -7.54
N SER A 163 7.72 -11.80 -8.15
CA SER A 163 7.02 -10.61 -7.66
C SER A 163 5.62 -10.47 -8.27
N LEU A 164 5.34 -11.18 -9.38
CA LEU A 164 4.07 -11.07 -10.11
C LEU A 164 2.99 -11.98 -9.55
N CYS A 165 3.35 -13.20 -9.10
CA CYS A 165 2.35 -14.13 -8.59
C CYS A 165 2.86 -15.08 -7.50
N LYS A 166 1.90 -15.74 -6.87
CA LYS A 166 2.10 -16.90 -6.00
C LYS A 166 1.44 -18.12 -6.65
N VAL A 167 2.01 -19.31 -6.39
CA VAL A 167 1.51 -20.56 -6.93
C VAL A 167 1.05 -21.48 -5.81
N LYS A 168 -0.07 -22.15 -6.03
CA LYS A 168 -0.61 -23.19 -5.15
C LYS A 168 -0.92 -24.42 -5.99
N VAL A 169 -0.57 -25.60 -5.46
CA VAL A 169 -0.92 -26.89 -6.06
C VAL A 169 -1.96 -27.58 -5.18
N LYS A 170 -3.06 -27.98 -5.76
CA LYS A 170 -4.12 -28.75 -5.08
C LYS A 170 -4.28 -30.11 -5.73
N GLY A 171 -4.30 -31.16 -4.91
CA GLY A 171 -4.36 -32.53 -5.38
C GLY A 171 -3.01 -33.02 -5.91
N PHE A 172 -3.05 -34.05 -6.74
CA PHE A 172 -1.87 -34.64 -7.39
C PHE A 172 -1.66 -33.98 -8.75
N ALA A 173 -0.66 -33.13 -8.85
CA ALA A 173 -0.32 -32.43 -10.09
C ALA A 173 0.82 -33.14 -10.81
N THR A 174 0.73 -33.19 -12.12
CA THR A 174 1.75 -33.66 -13.04
C THR A 174 2.26 -32.51 -13.90
N VAL A 175 3.21 -32.74 -14.80
CA VAL A 175 3.65 -31.74 -15.78
C VAL A 175 2.43 -31.24 -16.56
N PRO A 176 2.17 -29.92 -16.56
CA PRO A 176 1.01 -29.35 -17.22
C PRO A 176 1.13 -29.43 -18.75
N ALA A 177 -0.02 -29.48 -19.43
CA ALA A 177 -0.04 -29.30 -20.87
C ALA A 177 0.47 -27.88 -21.23
N PRO A 178 1.14 -27.71 -22.37
CA PRO A 178 1.60 -26.41 -22.83
C PRO A 178 0.48 -25.38 -22.88
N VAL A 179 0.79 -24.17 -22.44
CA VAL A 179 -0.13 -23.03 -22.46
C VAL A 179 0.62 -21.85 -23.06
N PHE A 180 -0.01 -21.08 -23.92
CA PHE A 180 0.62 -19.94 -24.56
C PHE A 180 -0.15 -18.65 -24.24
N MET A 181 0.54 -17.66 -23.67
CA MET A 181 0.05 -16.31 -23.36
C MET A 181 -1.37 -16.26 -22.78
N ARG A 182 -1.64 -17.09 -21.78
CA ARG A 182 -2.95 -17.12 -21.13
C ARG A 182 -3.01 -16.13 -19.98
N ASN A 183 -3.95 -15.20 -20.08
CA ASN A 183 -4.12 -14.18 -19.04
C ASN A 183 -4.77 -14.74 -17.77
N PHE A 184 -4.41 -14.12 -16.64
CA PHE A 184 -5.12 -14.29 -15.39
C PHE A 184 -6.48 -13.59 -15.50
N SER A 185 -7.37 -13.85 -14.55
CA SER A 185 -8.73 -13.28 -14.56
C SER A 185 -9.29 -13.13 -13.17
N SER A 186 -10.38 -12.35 -13.05
CA SER A 186 -11.12 -12.13 -11.81
C SER A 186 -10.37 -11.30 -10.75
N GLY A 187 -9.36 -10.53 -11.16
CA GLY A 187 -8.77 -9.50 -10.31
C GLY A 187 -9.70 -8.30 -10.18
N ASN A 188 -9.78 -7.73 -8.99
CA ASN A 188 -10.63 -6.57 -8.67
C ASN A 188 -9.92 -5.66 -7.68
N ASP A 189 -9.95 -4.35 -7.94
CA ASP A 189 -9.29 -3.34 -7.11
C ASP A 189 -10.01 -3.06 -5.78
N GLY A 190 -11.30 -3.38 -5.69
CA GLY A 190 -12.10 -3.09 -4.50
C GLY A 190 -12.40 -1.61 -4.27
N ILE A 191 -12.46 -0.80 -5.35
CA ILE A 191 -12.62 0.66 -5.24
C ILE A 191 -14.03 1.17 -5.60
N ALA A 192 -14.89 0.34 -6.22
CA ALA A 192 -16.16 0.78 -6.80
C ALA A 192 -17.13 1.40 -5.76
N ASP A 193 -17.10 0.92 -4.53
CA ASP A 193 -18.01 1.32 -3.47
C ASP A 193 -17.28 1.78 -2.19
N LEU A 194 -16.11 2.41 -2.36
CA LEU A 194 -15.38 3.01 -1.23
C LEU A 194 -16.23 4.07 -0.53
N LYS A 195 -16.19 4.04 0.80
CA LYS A 195 -16.88 4.96 1.71
C LYS A 195 -15.87 5.59 2.67
N ALA A 196 -16.28 6.62 3.37
CA ALA A 196 -15.47 7.24 4.42
C ALA A 196 -14.85 6.22 5.39
N GLY A 197 -15.62 5.20 5.79
CA GLY A 197 -15.13 4.16 6.70
C GLY A 197 -13.92 3.36 6.20
N ASN A 198 -13.78 3.16 4.88
CA ASN A 198 -12.62 2.48 4.31
C ASN A 198 -11.33 3.31 4.45
N TYR A 199 -11.44 4.64 4.34
CA TYR A 199 -10.32 5.56 4.51
C TYR A 199 -9.98 5.79 5.98
N ILE A 200 -10.98 5.94 6.84
CA ILE A 200 -10.79 6.16 8.27
C ILE A 200 -10.18 4.92 8.92
N GLY A 201 -10.77 3.75 8.66
CA GLY A 201 -10.31 2.50 9.23
C GLY A 201 -10.35 2.51 10.76
N TYR A 202 -9.35 1.87 11.38
CA TYR A 202 -9.21 1.74 12.82
C TYR A 202 -7.75 1.43 13.21
N TYR A 203 -7.46 1.55 14.51
CA TYR A 203 -6.23 1.07 15.12
C TYR A 203 -6.55 0.43 16.48
N ASN A 204 -6.37 -0.87 16.59
CA ASN A 204 -6.59 -1.66 17.81
C ASN A 204 -5.26 -2.20 18.41
N GLY A 205 -4.12 -1.78 17.85
CA GLY A 205 -2.80 -2.21 18.27
C GLY A 205 -1.94 -2.71 17.11
N LEU A 206 -0.77 -3.26 17.41
CA LEU A 206 0.16 -3.80 16.40
C LEU A 206 -0.52 -4.93 15.61
N ASN A 207 -0.47 -4.83 14.28
CA ASN A 207 -1.04 -5.77 13.31
C ASN A 207 -2.59 -5.84 13.27
N ASP A 208 -3.30 -4.91 13.92
CA ASP A 208 -4.75 -4.80 13.82
C ASP A 208 -5.14 -3.34 13.56
N TYR A 209 -5.04 -2.92 12.32
CA TYR A 209 -5.29 -1.56 11.86
C TYR A 209 -5.78 -1.55 10.41
N ALA A 210 -6.44 -0.48 10.02
CA ALA A 210 -6.89 -0.22 8.66
C ALA A 210 -6.97 1.28 8.37
N GLY A 211 -7.01 1.65 7.10
CA GLY A 211 -7.16 3.05 6.68
C GLY A 211 -6.08 3.96 7.25
N ILE A 212 -6.45 5.20 7.59
CA ILE A 212 -5.53 6.14 8.24
C ILE A 212 -5.15 5.70 9.66
N GLY A 213 -5.88 4.78 10.28
CA GLY A 213 -5.51 4.15 11.54
C GLY A 213 -4.12 3.50 11.49
N CYS A 214 -3.67 3.04 10.31
CA CYS A 214 -2.31 2.51 10.13
C CYS A 214 -1.21 3.49 10.54
N PHE A 215 -1.44 4.79 10.41
CA PHE A 215 -0.45 5.81 10.78
C PHE A 215 -0.21 5.91 12.28
N GLU A 216 -1.10 5.37 13.12
CA GLU A 216 -0.94 5.39 14.57
C GLU A 216 0.16 4.45 15.07
N SER A 217 0.64 3.54 14.21
CA SER A 217 1.80 2.71 14.50
C SER A 217 3.16 3.42 14.28
N PHE A 218 3.15 4.69 13.83
CA PHE A 218 4.34 5.49 13.55
C PHE A 218 4.30 6.78 14.36
N ASP A 219 5.19 6.91 15.33
CA ASP A 219 5.26 8.11 16.19
C ASP A 219 5.92 9.31 15.49
N ASP A 220 6.70 9.07 14.43
CA ASP A 220 7.51 10.04 13.71
C ASP A 220 6.83 10.64 12.47
N ILE A 221 5.60 10.22 12.13
CA ILE A 221 4.82 10.87 11.07
C ILE A 221 4.44 12.29 11.49
N SER A 222 4.89 13.27 10.68
CA SER A 222 4.64 14.69 10.90
C SER A 222 3.57 15.29 9.96
N LEU A 223 3.38 14.72 8.78
CA LEU A 223 2.34 15.13 7.84
C LEU A 223 1.46 13.95 7.45
N ILE A 224 0.15 14.16 7.34
CA ILE A 224 -0.79 13.17 6.83
C ILE A 224 -1.68 13.75 5.76
N ALA A 225 -1.92 12.99 4.69
CA ALA A 225 -2.78 13.38 3.58
C ALA A 225 -3.51 12.17 2.98
N VAL A 226 -4.73 12.41 2.49
CA VAL A 226 -5.54 11.41 1.78
C VAL A 226 -6.11 12.05 0.50
N PRO A 227 -5.32 12.09 -0.57
CA PRO A 227 -5.68 12.85 -1.78
C PRO A 227 -6.91 12.31 -2.50
N ASP A 228 -7.16 11.00 -2.43
CA ASP A 228 -8.24 10.34 -3.19
C ASP A 228 -9.64 10.55 -2.64
N ILE A 229 -9.80 11.18 -1.48
CA ILE A 229 -11.14 11.47 -0.92
C ILE A 229 -11.95 12.45 -1.75
N CYS A 230 -11.30 13.21 -2.64
CA CYS A 230 -11.99 14.08 -3.61
C CYS A 230 -12.90 13.29 -4.57
N TRP A 231 -12.66 11.98 -4.76
CA TRP A 231 -13.47 11.09 -5.59
C TRP A 231 -14.65 10.44 -4.84
N LEU A 232 -14.79 10.68 -3.55
CA LEU A 232 -15.95 10.18 -2.80
C LEU A 232 -17.25 10.78 -3.34
N LYS A 233 -18.23 9.91 -3.60
CA LYS A 233 -19.50 10.28 -4.24
C LYS A 233 -20.31 11.32 -3.47
N LYS A 234 -20.10 11.41 -2.15
CA LYS A 234 -20.81 12.31 -1.26
C LYS A 234 -19.84 13.27 -0.58
N PRO A 235 -20.09 14.58 -0.65
CA PRO A 235 -19.27 15.57 0.06
C PRO A 235 -19.19 15.33 1.57
N GLU A 236 -20.25 14.80 2.18
CA GLU A 236 -20.30 14.48 3.60
C GLU A 236 -19.30 13.38 3.98
N ASP A 237 -19.10 12.39 3.09
CA ASP A 237 -18.10 11.33 3.29
C ASP A 237 -16.68 11.90 3.25
N MET A 238 -16.39 12.83 2.34
CA MET A 238 -15.11 13.54 2.29
C MET A 238 -14.87 14.32 3.59
N GLN A 239 -15.86 15.09 4.03
CA GLN A 239 -15.77 15.85 5.28
C GLN A 239 -15.54 14.93 6.49
N THR A 240 -16.18 13.78 6.51
CA THR A 240 -16.02 12.79 7.59
C THR A 240 -14.59 12.27 7.67
N VAL A 241 -13.94 11.99 6.53
CA VAL A 241 -12.53 11.60 6.48
C VAL A 241 -11.61 12.73 6.93
N GLN A 242 -11.88 13.96 6.48
CA GLN A 242 -11.11 15.14 6.89
C GLN A 242 -11.18 15.40 8.39
N MET A 243 -12.36 15.25 9.00
CA MET A 243 -12.52 15.34 10.45
C MET A 243 -11.73 14.26 11.19
N ALA A 244 -11.68 13.05 10.65
CA ALA A 244 -10.87 11.96 11.22
C ALA A 244 -9.36 12.24 11.12
N LEU A 245 -8.89 12.84 10.00
CA LEU A 245 -7.50 13.29 9.85
C LEU A 245 -7.15 14.36 10.88
N ILE A 246 -8.02 15.36 11.06
CA ILE A 246 -7.85 16.42 12.08
C ILE A 246 -7.78 15.80 13.48
N ALA A 247 -8.74 14.94 13.83
CA ALA A 247 -8.77 14.29 15.14
C ALA A 247 -7.50 13.47 15.41
N GLN A 248 -6.96 12.82 14.39
CA GLN A 248 -5.68 12.11 14.51
C GLN A 248 -4.51 13.09 14.70
N ALA A 249 -4.47 14.19 13.94
CA ALA A 249 -3.43 15.20 14.09
C ALA A 249 -3.47 15.90 15.47
N GLU A 250 -4.65 16.17 16.01
CA GLU A 250 -4.80 16.73 17.35
C GLU A 250 -4.35 15.78 18.47
N ARG A 251 -4.53 14.48 18.27
CA ARG A 251 -4.12 13.45 19.24
C ARG A 251 -2.61 13.23 19.26
N PHE A 252 -1.93 13.43 18.13
CA PHE A 252 -0.48 13.30 18.00
C PHE A 252 0.17 14.68 17.79
N PRO A 253 0.81 15.28 18.79
CA PRO A 253 1.20 16.70 18.79
C PRO A 253 2.27 17.08 17.76
N ASN A 254 2.95 16.11 17.16
CA ASN A 254 3.93 16.30 16.08
C ASN A 254 3.30 16.14 14.67
N ARG A 255 1.99 15.95 14.56
CA ARG A 255 1.29 15.60 13.31
C ARG A 255 0.47 16.77 12.79
N PHE A 256 0.44 16.93 11.49
CA PHE A 256 -0.32 17.97 10.80
C PHE A 256 -1.06 17.38 9.60
N ALA A 257 -2.34 17.70 9.45
CA ALA A 257 -3.19 17.20 8.38
C ALA A 257 -3.22 18.17 7.18
N ILE A 258 -2.98 17.65 6.00
CA ILE A 258 -3.17 18.36 4.72
C ILE A 258 -4.53 17.96 4.17
N LEU A 259 -5.39 18.95 3.95
CA LEU A 259 -6.77 18.75 3.51
C LEU A 259 -6.99 19.42 2.15
N ASP A 260 -7.77 18.77 1.31
CA ASP A 260 -8.20 19.31 0.03
C ASP A 260 -9.64 19.81 0.13
N VAL A 261 -9.93 20.95 -0.46
CA VAL A 261 -11.31 21.47 -0.60
C VAL A 261 -11.93 20.89 -1.87
N PRO A 262 -13.22 20.50 -1.87
CA PRO A 262 -13.87 20.02 -3.09
C PRO A 262 -13.74 21.01 -4.25
N GLU A 263 -13.24 20.53 -5.40
CA GLU A 263 -12.95 21.33 -6.59
C GLU A 263 -14.19 22.05 -7.16
N GLN A 264 -15.39 21.49 -6.96
CA GLN A 264 -16.65 22.02 -7.50
C GLN A 264 -17.16 23.25 -6.75
N LEU A 265 -16.57 23.60 -5.61
CA LEU A 265 -16.99 24.75 -4.81
C LEU A 265 -16.39 26.04 -5.38
N ASP A 266 -17.18 27.11 -5.33
CA ASP A 266 -16.67 28.46 -5.52
C ASP A 266 -15.92 28.96 -4.27
N ILE A 267 -15.31 30.13 -4.33
CA ILE A 267 -14.54 30.72 -3.22
C ILE A 267 -15.38 30.82 -1.94
N ILE A 268 -16.67 31.18 -2.06
CA ILE A 268 -17.57 31.29 -0.90
C ILE A 268 -17.88 29.91 -0.33
N GLY A 269 -18.16 28.94 -1.19
CA GLY A 269 -18.37 27.54 -0.82
C GLY A 269 -17.14 26.95 -0.15
N ALA A 270 -15.96 27.19 -0.69
CA ALA A 270 -14.68 26.76 -0.13
C ALA A 270 -14.45 27.36 1.27
N ALA A 271 -14.66 28.65 1.44
CA ALA A 271 -14.58 29.32 2.75
C ALA A 271 -15.57 28.74 3.77
N ASN A 272 -16.81 28.45 3.33
CA ASN A 272 -17.81 27.81 4.19
C ASN A 272 -17.48 26.36 4.52
N TRP A 273 -16.85 25.65 3.59
CA TRP A 273 -16.35 24.28 3.82
C TRP A 273 -15.32 24.26 4.95
N VAL A 274 -14.29 25.10 4.84
CA VAL A 274 -13.19 25.18 5.82
C VAL A 274 -13.67 25.64 7.20
N LYS A 275 -14.63 26.59 7.28
CA LYS A 275 -15.19 27.05 8.55
C LYS A 275 -15.81 25.94 9.42
N ARG A 276 -16.18 24.82 8.82
CA ARG A 276 -16.71 23.65 9.56
C ARG A 276 -15.63 22.82 10.23
N MET A 277 -14.37 23.05 9.88
CA MET A 277 -13.21 22.27 10.32
C MET A 277 -12.17 23.20 10.94
N THR A 278 -12.40 23.63 12.19
CA THR A 278 -11.50 24.55 12.89
C THR A 278 -10.48 23.75 13.70
N SER A 279 -9.21 23.82 13.30
CA SER A 279 -8.09 23.19 14.02
C SER A 279 -6.81 23.95 13.72
N SER A 280 -5.89 23.99 14.68
CA SER A 280 -4.52 24.47 14.48
C SER A 280 -3.57 23.38 13.95
N PHE A 281 -4.06 22.15 13.80
CA PHE A 281 -3.28 20.99 13.35
C PHE A 281 -3.61 20.58 11.90
N ALA A 282 -4.25 21.46 11.14
CA ALA A 282 -4.59 21.18 9.74
C ALA A 282 -4.52 22.46 8.89
N ALA A 283 -4.23 22.26 7.59
CA ALA A 283 -4.39 23.29 6.57
C ALA A 283 -5.19 22.74 5.40
N ALA A 284 -6.12 23.55 4.88
CA ALA A 284 -6.91 23.23 3.70
C ALA A 284 -6.40 24.00 2.48
N TYR A 285 -6.32 23.34 1.36
CA TYR A 285 -5.85 23.89 0.09
C TYR A 285 -7.00 23.89 -0.93
N TYR A 286 -7.04 24.97 -1.73
CA TYR A 286 -8.04 25.19 -2.78
C TYR A 286 -7.39 25.94 -3.95
N PRO A 287 -7.76 25.67 -5.19
CA PRO A 287 -8.37 24.46 -5.76
C PRO A 287 -7.38 23.33 -5.85
#